data_75cf9e9f89535c5087cc04fe03cde172
#
_entry.id   75cf9e9f89535c5087cc04fe03cde172
#
_cell.length_a   1.000
_cell.length_b   1.000
_cell.length_c   1.000
_cell.angle_alpha   90.00
_cell.angle_beta   90.00
_cell.angle_gamma   90.00
#
_symmetry.space_group_name_H-M   'P 1'
#
loop_
_entity.id
_entity.type
_entity.pdbx_description
1 polymer ?
#
loop_
_entity_poly.entity_id
_entity_poly.type
_entity_poly.pdbx_seq_one_letter_code
_entity_poly.pdbx_strand_id
1 'polypeptide(L)'
;MAQLFHPSSNTIAKAIIVGGVLGVPTLIGVGYAVNMSYGYQVFKPIEQPVQFSHKHHNMDDGIDCRYCHTAVEKSTSAGIPDTHTCMSCHSQIWSDSPELAPVKASYVSGQPINWNRVHDLPDFVYFNHSLHINKGVGCESCHGRIDQAPLAMKVHTFSMQWCLDCHRHPEKFLRPKEAVWTMGWKAGDAGINPDTGKKYTQIELGTKLVKEYKIGHERYLTDCYTCHH
;
A
#
# COMPACT_ATOMS: atom_id res chain seq x y z
N MET A 1 1.57 65.58 -16.66
CA MET A 1 0.57 64.49 -16.79
C MET A 1 -0.08 64.26 -15.46
N ALA A 2 -1.40 64.30 -15.37
CA ALA A 2 -2.12 64.06 -14.12
C ALA A 2 -2.00 62.58 -13.76
N GLN A 3 -1.61 62.27 -12.52
CA GLN A 3 -1.54 60.93 -12.02
C GLN A 3 -2.97 60.42 -11.79
N LEU A 4 -3.40 59.41 -12.59
CA LEU A 4 -4.75 58.84 -12.53
C LEU A 4 -4.98 57.94 -11.31
N PHE A 5 -3.93 57.32 -10.81
CA PHE A 5 -4.01 56.37 -9.68
C PHE A 5 -3.25 56.89 -8.45
N HIS A 6 -3.73 56.52 -7.28
CA HIS A 6 -3.03 56.83 -6.01
C HIS A 6 -1.64 56.22 -6.00
N PRO A 7 -0.60 56.84 -5.38
CA PRO A 7 0.78 56.32 -5.34
C PRO A 7 0.89 54.87 -4.81
N SER A 8 -0.01 54.44 -3.93
CA SER A 8 -0.03 53.06 -3.39
C SER A 8 -0.53 51.99 -4.36
N SER A 9 -1.09 52.39 -5.52
CA SER A 9 -1.66 51.44 -6.50
C SER A 9 -0.64 50.39 -6.98
N ASN A 10 0.62 50.83 -7.19
CA ASN A 10 1.71 49.92 -7.58
C ASN A 10 2.05 48.91 -6.47
N THR A 11 2.03 49.35 -5.23
CA THR A 11 2.29 48.45 -4.07
C THR A 11 1.18 47.44 -3.91
N ILE A 12 -0.06 47.90 -4.04
CA ILE A 12 -1.25 47.01 -3.97
C ILE A 12 -1.21 45.98 -5.13
N ALA A 13 -0.93 46.45 -6.36
CA ALA A 13 -0.83 45.52 -7.50
C ALA A 13 0.26 44.48 -7.32
N LYS A 14 1.45 44.89 -6.85
CA LYS A 14 2.54 43.93 -6.54
C LYS A 14 2.13 42.95 -5.43
N ALA A 15 1.50 43.44 -4.37
CA ALA A 15 1.05 42.58 -3.27
C ALA A 15 0.01 41.53 -3.75
N ILE A 16 -0.93 41.93 -4.62
CA ILE A 16 -1.92 41.03 -5.21
C ILE A 16 -1.23 39.97 -6.09
N ILE A 17 -0.31 40.39 -6.95
CA ILE A 17 0.44 39.47 -7.82
C ILE A 17 1.26 38.49 -7.00
N VAL A 18 2.06 39.01 -6.05
CA VAL A 18 2.89 38.15 -5.17
C VAL A 18 2.02 37.21 -4.33
N GLY A 19 0.93 37.76 -3.75
CA GLY A 19 -0.04 36.96 -3.00
C GLY A 19 -0.70 35.84 -3.84
N GLY A 20 -1.05 36.13 -5.09
CA GLY A 20 -1.59 35.14 -6.02
C GLY A 20 -0.57 34.09 -6.41
N VAL A 21 0.64 34.49 -6.79
CA VAL A 21 1.71 33.59 -7.24
C VAL A 21 2.21 32.66 -6.11
N LEU A 22 2.33 33.18 -4.89
CA LEU A 22 2.80 32.38 -3.76
C LEU A 22 1.66 31.77 -2.94
N GLY A 23 0.59 32.50 -2.73
CA GLY A 23 -0.52 32.08 -1.86
C GLY A 23 -1.32 30.92 -2.46
N VAL A 24 -1.66 30.99 -3.74
CA VAL A 24 -2.46 29.94 -4.38
C VAL A 24 -1.74 28.57 -4.39
N PRO A 25 -0.48 28.45 -4.85
CA PRO A 25 0.23 27.17 -4.77
C PRO A 25 0.43 26.67 -3.33
N THR A 26 0.66 27.59 -2.39
CA THR A 26 0.77 27.21 -0.96
C THR A 26 -0.53 26.65 -0.44
N LEU A 27 -1.67 27.27 -0.70
CA LEU A 27 -2.98 26.76 -0.27
C LEU A 27 -3.30 25.41 -0.90
N ILE A 28 -2.98 25.23 -2.19
CA ILE A 28 -3.16 23.92 -2.87
C ILE A 28 -2.26 22.87 -2.21
N GLY A 29 -0.99 23.18 -1.97
CA GLY A 29 -0.04 22.26 -1.33
C GLY A 29 -0.45 21.86 0.08
N VAL A 30 -0.87 22.83 0.90
CA VAL A 30 -1.40 22.56 2.25
C VAL A 30 -2.68 21.75 2.20
N GLY A 31 -3.62 22.10 1.32
CA GLY A 31 -4.87 21.35 1.14
C GLY A 31 -4.60 19.91 0.72
N TYR A 32 -3.66 19.68 -0.19
CA TYR A 32 -3.23 18.36 -0.58
C TYR A 32 -2.62 17.57 0.59
N ALA A 33 -1.68 18.17 1.34
CA ALA A 33 -1.04 17.52 2.48
C ALA A 33 -2.04 17.16 3.59
N VAL A 34 -2.97 18.07 3.88
CA VAL A 34 -4.06 17.84 4.85
C VAL A 34 -4.95 16.69 4.38
N ASN A 35 -5.36 16.68 3.12
CA ASN A 35 -6.19 15.60 2.58
C ASN A 35 -5.47 14.25 2.64
N MET A 36 -4.19 14.18 2.27
CA MET A 36 -3.40 12.95 2.37
C MET A 36 -3.29 12.43 3.80
N SER A 37 -3.04 13.32 4.78
CA SER A 37 -2.83 12.93 6.17
C SER A 37 -4.13 12.61 6.93
N TYR A 38 -5.17 13.40 6.74
CA TYR A 38 -6.43 13.25 7.48
C TYR A 38 -7.51 12.52 6.70
N GLY A 39 -7.68 12.80 5.40
CA GLY A 39 -8.69 12.14 4.57
C GLY A 39 -8.32 10.69 4.29
N TYR A 40 -7.12 10.46 3.77
CA TYR A 40 -6.68 9.12 3.38
C TYR A 40 -5.83 8.41 4.44
N GLN A 41 -5.33 9.11 5.45
CA GLN A 41 -4.44 8.59 6.50
C GLN A 41 -3.18 7.92 5.93
N VAL A 42 -2.64 8.45 4.83
CA VAL A 42 -1.42 7.94 4.20
C VAL A 42 -0.21 8.36 5.02
N PHE A 43 0.76 7.45 5.17
CA PHE A 43 1.97 7.59 5.99
C PHE A 43 1.71 7.88 7.47
N LYS A 44 0.52 7.53 7.95
CA LYS A 44 0.17 7.66 9.37
C LYS A 44 0.11 6.27 9.99
N PRO A 45 1.03 5.93 10.90
CA PRO A 45 0.94 4.69 11.69
C PRO A 45 -0.34 4.70 12.53
N ILE A 46 -1.03 3.58 12.55
CA ILE A 46 -2.26 3.41 13.33
C ILE A 46 -1.94 2.58 14.56
N GLU A 47 -2.24 3.12 15.74
CA GLU A 47 -2.10 2.40 16.99
C GLU A 47 -2.92 1.11 16.97
N GLN A 48 -2.32 0.07 17.52
CA GLN A 48 -2.90 -1.26 17.60
C GLN A 48 -3.00 -1.71 19.06
N PRO A 49 -3.94 -2.59 19.41
CA PRO A 49 -4.00 -3.19 20.74
C PRO A 49 -2.70 -3.91 21.13
N VAL A 50 -2.00 -4.42 20.13
CA VAL A 50 -0.63 -4.98 20.25
C VAL A 50 0.24 -4.27 19.22
N GLN A 51 1.34 -3.67 19.65
CA GLN A 51 2.27 -2.94 18.76
C GLN A 51 3.10 -3.93 17.94
N PHE A 52 2.44 -4.54 16.96
CA PHE A 52 3.04 -5.57 16.12
C PHE A 52 3.98 -4.97 15.06
N SER A 53 5.23 -5.43 15.04
CA SER A 53 6.24 -5.01 14.10
C SER A 53 6.44 -6.03 12.98
N HIS A 54 6.01 -5.71 11.76
CA HIS A 54 6.35 -6.51 10.58
C HIS A 54 7.86 -6.53 10.31
N LYS A 55 8.55 -5.40 10.60
CA LYS A 55 10.01 -5.34 10.45
C LYS A 55 10.69 -6.43 11.25
N HIS A 56 10.36 -6.56 12.52
CA HIS A 56 10.98 -7.55 13.38
C HIS A 56 10.74 -8.98 12.88
N HIS A 57 9.48 -9.34 12.61
CA HIS A 57 9.12 -10.70 12.22
C HIS A 57 9.55 -11.08 10.80
N ASN A 58 9.40 -10.19 9.82
CA ASN A 58 9.70 -10.52 8.43
C ASN A 58 11.14 -10.17 8.04
N MET A 59 11.59 -8.92 8.29
CA MET A 59 12.91 -8.49 7.85
C MET A 59 14.03 -9.04 8.71
N ASP A 60 13.86 -8.99 10.05
CA ASP A 60 14.92 -9.37 10.99
C ASP A 60 14.91 -10.90 11.23
N ASP A 61 13.74 -11.52 11.41
CA ASP A 61 13.59 -12.96 11.69
C ASP A 61 13.32 -13.83 10.45
N GLY A 62 13.04 -13.24 9.31
CA GLY A 62 12.84 -13.95 8.04
C GLY A 62 11.53 -14.76 7.94
N ILE A 63 10.52 -14.45 8.77
CA ILE A 63 9.23 -15.15 8.73
C ILE A 63 8.48 -14.78 7.44
N ASP A 64 8.09 -15.79 6.66
CA ASP A 64 7.33 -15.62 5.41
C ASP A 64 5.94 -15.03 5.68
N CYS A 65 5.49 -14.13 4.79
CA CYS A 65 4.18 -13.48 4.90
C CYS A 65 3.03 -14.49 5.03
N ARG A 66 3.12 -15.63 4.33
CA ARG A 66 2.11 -16.70 4.31
C ARG A 66 2.02 -17.49 5.60
N TYR A 67 3.02 -17.41 6.48
CA TYR A 67 2.94 -18.03 7.79
C TYR A 67 1.80 -17.44 8.64
N CYS A 68 1.63 -16.12 8.54
CA CYS A 68 0.58 -15.39 9.25
C CYS A 68 -0.65 -15.12 8.37
N HIS A 69 -0.45 -14.77 7.10
CA HIS A 69 -1.52 -14.46 6.14
C HIS A 69 -1.87 -15.70 5.28
N THR A 70 -2.33 -16.76 5.93
CA THR A 70 -2.50 -18.10 5.31
C THR A 70 -3.57 -18.16 4.22
N ALA A 71 -4.51 -17.21 4.20
CA ALA A 71 -5.63 -17.19 3.26
C ALA A 71 -5.36 -16.36 2.00
N VAL A 72 -4.24 -15.61 1.94
CA VAL A 72 -3.99 -14.60 0.91
C VAL A 72 -3.98 -15.12 -0.53
N GLU A 73 -3.57 -16.36 -0.75
CA GLU A 73 -3.55 -16.99 -2.08
C GLU A 73 -4.91 -17.58 -2.50
N LYS A 74 -5.84 -17.75 -1.56
CA LYS A 74 -7.09 -18.50 -1.78
C LYS A 74 -8.36 -17.72 -1.49
N SER A 75 -8.26 -16.61 -0.75
CA SER A 75 -9.42 -15.85 -0.29
C SER A 75 -9.38 -14.40 -0.75
N THR A 76 -10.52 -13.74 -0.70
CA THR A 76 -10.66 -12.30 -0.86
C THR A 76 -9.90 -11.54 0.22
N SER A 77 -9.88 -12.04 1.46
CA SER A 77 -9.13 -11.49 2.59
C SER A 77 -7.82 -12.25 2.78
N ALA A 78 -6.73 -11.52 3.02
CA ALA A 78 -5.45 -12.15 3.39
C ALA A 78 -5.52 -12.86 4.75
N GLY A 79 -6.48 -12.48 5.58
CA GLY A 79 -6.61 -12.96 6.96
C GLY A 79 -5.67 -12.22 7.92
N ILE A 80 -6.11 -12.11 9.16
CA ILE A 80 -5.28 -11.75 10.31
C ILE A 80 -5.05 -13.06 11.08
N PRO A 81 -3.81 -13.39 11.46
CA PRO A 81 -3.51 -14.62 12.18
C PRO A 81 -4.26 -14.65 13.51
N ASP A 82 -4.69 -15.83 13.90
CA ASP A 82 -5.22 -16.06 15.24
C ASP A 82 -4.10 -15.99 16.31
N THR A 83 -4.50 -15.90 17.57
CA THR A 83 -3.53 -15.81 18.67
C THR A 83 -2.75 -17.12 18.91
N HIS A 84 -3.23 -18.27 18.41
CA HIS A 84 -2.48 -19.51 18.45
C HIS A 84 -1.23 -19.43 17.60
N THR A 85 -1.31 -18.74 16.43
CA THR A 85 -0.14 -18.48 15.58
C THR A 85 0.92 -17.67 16.32
N CYS A 86 0.53 -16.64 17.07
CA CYS A 86 1.46 -15.85 17.88
C CYS A 86 2.08 -16.70 19.00
N MET A 87 1.26 -17.47 19.71
CA MET A 87 1.66 -18.26 20.84
C MET A 87 2.46 -19.51 20.48
N SER A 88 2.54 -19.89 19.19
CA SER A 88 3.46 -20.94 18.74
C SER A 88 4.94 -20.61 19.07
N CYS A 89 5.30 -19.34 19.07
CA CYS A 89 6.62 -18.85 19.46
C CYS A 89 6.58 -18.12 20.81
N HIS A 90 5.62 -17.23 21.02
CA HIS A 90 5.54 -16.35 22.19
C HIS A 90 5.09 -17.05 23.49
N SER A 91 4.78 -18.32 23.44
CA SER A 91 4.68 -19.15 24.65
C SER A 91 6.03 -19.33 25.36
N GLN A 92 7.15 -19.19 24.62
CA GLN A 92 8.52 -19.37 25.12
C GLN A 92 9.38 -18.13 24.89
N ILE A 93 9.25 -17.51 23.70
CA ILE A 93 10.07 -16.35 23.32
C ILE A 93 9.34 -15.10 23.77
N TRP A 94 10.06 -14.24 24.53
CA TRP A 94 9.56 -12.96 25.04
C TRP A 94 8.31 -13.09 25.91
N SER A 95 8.11 -14.27 26.49
CA SER A 95 6.87 -14.66 27.18
C SER A 95 6.48 -13.72 28.31
N ASP A 96 7.45 -13.10 29.00
CA ASP A 96 7.17 -12.23 30.16
C ASP A 96 6.98 -10.76 29.80
N SER A 97 7.01 -10.41 28.51
CA SER A 97 6.80 -9.04 28.07
C SER A 97 5.37 -8.57 28.36
N PRO A 98 5.19 -7.39 28.97
CA PRO A 98 3.87 -6.78 29.17
C PRO A 98 3.16 -6.46 27.85
N GLU A 99 3.90 -6.26 26.77
CA GLU A 99 3.34 -5.98 25.44
C GLU A 99 2.57 -7.18 24.87
N LEU A 100 2.89 -8.39 25.32
CA LEU A 100 2.16 -9.62 24.96
C LEU A 100 0.94 -9.90 25.85
N ALA A 101 0.66 -9.07 26.85
CA ALA A 101 -0.50 -9.28 27.72
C ALA A 101 -1.83 -9.38 26.96
N PRO A 102 -2.13 -8.53 25.95
CA PRO A 102 -3.36 -8.69 25.15
C PRO A 102 -3.40 -9.98 24.35
N VAL A 103 -2.24 -10.46 23.82
CA VAL A 103 -2.15 -11.71 23.07
C VAL A 103 -2.44 -12.90 23.97
N LYS A 104 -1.83 -12.92 25.16
CA LYS A 104 -2.07 -13.97 26.18
C LYS A 104 -3.52 -13.98 26.66
N ALA A 105 -4.10 -12.81 26.93
CA ALA A 105 -5.50 -12.69 27.34
C ALA A 105 -6.44 -13.24 26.25
N SER A 106 -6.18 -12.90 24.98
CA SER A 106 -6.91 -13.43 23.85
C SER A 106 -6.76 -14.94 23.72
N TYR A 107 -5.56 -15.46 23.86
CA TYR A 107 -5.27 -16.89 23.78
C TYR A 107 -6.03 -17.70 24.86
N VAL A 108 -6.01 -17.21 26.11
CA VAL A 108 -6.67 -17.89 27.25
C VAL A 108 -8.19 -17.79 27.16
N SER A 109 -8.72 -16.64 26.75
CA SER A 109 -10.16 -16.43 26.68
C SER A 109 -10.81 -16.97 25.40
N GLY A 110 -10.03 -17.23 24.36
CA GLY A 110 -10.54 -17.57 23.02
C GLY A 110 -11.20 -16.39 22.31
N GLN A 111 -11.13 -15.17 22.86
CA GLN A 111 -11.69 -13.97 22.24
C GLN A 111 -10.66 -13.33 21.31
N PRO A 112 -11.05 -12.93 20.07
CA PRO A 112 -10.12 -12.33 19.12
C PRO A 112 -9.61 -10.96 19.62
N ILE A 113 -8.40 -10.60 19.18
CA ILE A 113 -7.88 -9.24 19.35
C ILE A 113 -8.62 -8.33 18.36
N ASN A 114 -9.18 -7.22 18.85
CA ASN A 114 -9.84 -6.22 18.02
C ASN A 114 -8.80 -5.30 17.37
N TRP A 115 -8.24 -5.76 16.24
CA TRP A 115 -7.27 -4.99 15.48
C TRP A 115 -7.90 -3.77 14.81
N ASN A 116 -7.20 -2.65 14.80
CA ASN A 116 -7.58 -1.49 14.00
C ASN A 116 -7.19 -1.73 12.54
N ARG A 117 -8.16 -1.67 11.63
CA ARG A 117 -7.90 -1.86 10.20
C ARG A 117 -7.07 -0.71 9.65
N VAL A 118 -5.91 -1.04 9.09
CA VAL A 118 -5.00 -0.08 8.45
C VAL A 118 -5.36 0.10 6.98
N HIS A 119 -5.51 -1.01 6.26
CA HIS A 119 -5.92 -1.04 4.85
C HIS A 119 -7.40 -1.41 4.81
N ASP A 120 -8.22 -0.37 4.81
CA ASP A 120 -9.67 -0.49 4.82
C ASP A 120 -10.23 0.21 3.58
N LEU A 121 -11.00 -0.52 2.77
CA LEU A 121 -11.71 -0.01 1.63
C LEU A 121 -13.17 0.22 2.01
N PRO A 122 -13.86 1.17 1.34
CA PRO A 122 -15.30 1.32 1.54
C PRO A 122 -16.06 0.00 1.24
N ASP A 123 -17.12 -0.24 1.98
CA ASP A 123 -17.89 -1.50 1.91
C ASP A 123 -18.48 -1.81 0.51
N PHE A 124 -18.58 -0.80 -0.34
CA PHE A 124 -19.03 -0.94 -1.74
C PHE A 124 -17.89 -1.29 -2.71
N VAL A 125 -16.66 -1.55 -2.24
CA VAL A 125 -15.52 -1.97 -3.06
C VAL A 125 -15.13 -3.40 -2.71
N TYR A 126 -15.31 -4.30 -3.66
CA TYR A 126 -15.03 -5.73 -3.50
C TYR A 126 -13.63 -6.07 -4.00
N PHE A 127 -12.68 -6.02 -3.10
CA PHE A 127 -11.30 -6.38 -3.39
C PHE A 127 -11.02 -7.85 -3.11
N ASN A 128 -10.26 -8.49 -4.00
CA ASN A 128 -9.89 -9.89 -3.83
C ASN A 128 -8.36 -10.06 -3.88
N HIS A 129 -7.74 -10.39 -2.74
CA HIS A 129 -6.30 -10.63 -2.64
C HIS A 129 -5.84 -11.77 -3.55
N SER A 130 -6.55 -12.91 -3.54
CA SER A 130 -6.11 -14.10 -4.27
C SER A 130 -5.99 -13.86 -5.77
N LEU A 131 -6.87 -13.05 -6.37
CA LEU A 131 -6.79 -12.71 -7.79
C LEU A 131 -5.52 -11.90 -8.09
N HIS A 132 -5.18 -10.93 -7.28
CA HIS A 132 -4.00 -10.07 -7.48
C HIS A 132 -2.69 -10.84 -7.29
N ILE A 133 -2.60 -11.61 -6.22
CA ILE A 133 -1.42 -12.41 -5.89
C ILE A 133 -1.16 -13.47 -6.96
N ASN A 134 -2.19 -14.23 -7.34
CA ASN A 134 -2.08 -15.27 -8.36
C ASN A 134 -1.83 -14.72 -9.78
N LYS A 135 -2.01 -13.43 -9.98
CA LYS A 135 -1.67 -12.72 -11.21
C LYS A 135 -0.34 -11.96 -11.14
N GLY A 136 0.47 -12.19 -10.12
CA GLY A 136 1.83 -11.66 -10.05
C GLY A 136 1.94 -10.22 -9.54
N VAL A 137 0.96 -9.71 -8.80
CA VAL A 137 1.05 -8.41 -8.12
C VAL A 137 1.76 -8.61 -6.78
N GLY A 138 2.90 -7.99 -6.60
CA GLY A 138 3.68 -8.11 -5.36
C GLY A 138 3.04 -7.36 -4.20
N CYS A 139 3.22 -7.88 -2.98
CA CYS A 139 2.67 -7.28 -1.76
C CYS A 139 3.05 -5.81 -1.59
N GLU A 140 4.31 -5.47 -1.90
CA GLU A 140 4.81 -4.10 -1.77
C GLU A 140 4.17 -3.10 -2.74
N SER A 141 3.55 -3.57 -3.84
CA SER A 141 2.85 -2.69 -4.78
C SER A 141 1.66 -1.97 -4.12
N CYS A 142 1.06 -2.60 -3.11
CA CYS A 142 -0.06 -2.05 -2.35
C CYS A 142 0.35 -1.63 -0.93
N HIS A 143 1.13 -2.46 -0.25
CA HIS A 143 1.48 -2.27 1.16
C HIS A 143 2.81 -1.53 1.38
N GLY A 144 3.52 -1.17 0.28
CA GLY A 144 4.87 -0.61 0.37
C GLY A 144 5.85 -1.57 1.03
N ARG A 145 6.93 -1.04 1.57
CA ARG A 145 7.94 -1.83 2.30
C ARG A 145 7.45 -2.17 3.71
N ILE A 146 6.36 -2.97 3.75
CA ILE A 146 5.78 -3.43 5.03
C ILE A 146 6.77 -4.26 5.84
N ASP A 147 7.68 -4.95 5.17
CA ASP A 147 8.80 -5.67 5.77
C ASP A 147 9.71 -4.77 6.64
N GLN A 148 9.73 -3.47 6.39
CA GLN A 148 10.51 -2.48 7.13
C GLN A 148 9.66 -1.66 8.10
N ALA A 149 8.36 -1.93 8.18
CA ALA A 149 7.45 -1.14 8.98
C ALA A 149 7.43 -1.62 10.46
N PRO A 150 7.87 -0.79 11.41
CA PRO A 150 7.70 -1.09 12.83
C PRO A 150 6.23 -1.07 13.23
N LEU A 151 5.43 -0.21 12.61
CA LEU A 151 3.97 -0.19 12.71
C LEU A 151 3.36 -0.12 11.32
N ALA A 152 2.29 -0.86 11.08
CA ALA A 152 1.61 -0.85 9.80
C ALA A 152 0.97 0.52 9.51
N MET A 153 1.11 0.98 8.27
CA MET A 153 0.51 2.23 7.78
C MET A 153 0.16 2.10 6.31
N LYS A 154 -0.80 2.89 5.85
CA LYS A 154 -1.06 3.01 4.40
C LYS A 154 0.04 3.83 3.74
N VAL A 155 0.50 3.40 2.58
CA VAL A 155 1.47 4.13 1.74
C VAL A 155 0.83 4.68 0.46
N HIS A 156 -0.43 4.29 0.20
CA HIS A 156 -1.22 4.72 -0.95
C HIS A 156 -2.62 5.12 -0.50
N THR A 157 -3.29 5.95 -1.31
CA THR A 157 -4.64 6.43 -1.02
C THR A 157 -5.70 5.36 -1.12
N PHE A 158 -5.48 4.32 -1.92
CA PHE A 158 -6.47 3.34 -2.34
C PHE A 158 -7.75 3.98 -2.91
N SER A 159 -7.60 5.17 -3.49
CA SER A 159 -8.68 5.82 -4.23
C SER A 159 -8.99 5.05 -5.52
N MET A 160 -10.19 5.23 -6.07
CA MET A 160 -10.58 4.63 -7.34
C MET A 160 -9.56 4.93 -8.45
N GLN A 161 -9.04 6.17 -8.53
CA GLN A 161 -8.03 6.55 -9.51
C GLN A 161 -6.75 5.73 -9.36
N TRP A 162 -6.29 5.49 -8.12
CA TRP A 162 -5.11 4.68 -7.86
C TRP A 162 -5.27 3.23 -8.35
N CYS A 163 -6.45 2.63 -8.11
CA CYS A 163 -6.77 1.30 -8.62
C CYS A 163 -6.81 1.26 -10.15
N LEU A 164 -7.46 2.25 -10.77
CA LEU A 164 -7.58 2.37 -12.21
C LEU A 164 -6.23 2.57 -12.92
N ASP A 165 -5.27 3.26 -12.30
CA ASP A 165 -3.93 3.41 -12.87
C ASP A 165 -3.22 2.05 -13.01
N CYS A 166 -3.36 1.16 -12.03
CA CYS A 166 -2.86 -0.21 -12.11
C CYS A 166 -3.64 -1.04 -13.14
N HIS A 167 -4.97 -0.96 -13.14
CA HIS A 167 -5.83 -1.73 -14.04
C HIS A 167 -5.69 -1.32 -15.51
N ARG A 168 -5.32 -0.07 -15.79
CA ARG A 168 -5.01 0.42 -17.15
C ARG A 168 -3.62 0.01 -17.61
N HIS A 169 -2.68 -0.10 -16.67
CA HIS A 169 -1.26 -0.32 -16.94
C HIS A 169 -0.68 -1.43 -16.06
N PRO A 170 -1.27 -2.66 -16.09
CA PRO A 170 -0.81 -3.75 -15.23
C PRO A 170 0.66 -4.12 -15.44
N GLU A 171 1.19 -3.91 -16.65
CA GLU A 171 2.60 -4.17 -16.97
C GLU A 171 3.59 -3.41 -16.07
N LYS A 172 3.18 -2.32 -15.45
CA LYS A 172 4.02 -1.55 -14.53
C LYS A 172 4.18 -2.20 -13.16
N PHE A 173 3.34 -3.17 -12.81
CA PHE A 173 3.23 -3.69 -11.44
C PHE A 173 3.45 -5.20 -11.33
N LEU A 174 3.41 -5.92 -12.47
CA LEU A 174 3.55 -7.36 -12.48
C LEU A 174 5.00 -7.80 -12.27
N ARG A 175 5.15 -8.91 -11.58
CA ARG A 175 6.41 -9.63 -11.36
C ARG A 175 6.20 -11.14 -11.50
N PRO A 176 7.27 -11.95 -11.60
CA PRO A 176 7.16 -13.40 -11.54
C PRO A 176 6.44 -13.83 -10.25
N LYS A 177 5.62 -14.88 -10.32
CA LYS A 177 4.82 -15.33 -9.17
C LYS A 177 5.69 -15.71 -7.97
N GLU A 178 6.87 -16.23 -8.23
CA GLU A 178 7.87 -16.59 -7.23
C GLU A 178 8.40 -15.36 -6.49
N ALA A 179 8.39 -14.21 -7.15
CA ALA A 179 8.88 -12.95 -6.62
C ALA A 179 7.80 -12.11 -5.92
N VAL A 180 6.54 -12.55 -5.90
CA VAL A 180 5.42 -11.81 -5.28
C VAL A 180 5.69 -11.51 -3.81
N TRP A 181 6.34 -12.42 -3.11
CA TRP A 181 6.66 -12.36 -1.68
C TRP A 181 7.99 -11.65 -1.39
N THR A 182 8.81 -11.42 -2.43
CA THR A 182 10.13 -10.82 -2.28
C THR A 182 10.03 -9.30 -2.22
N MET A 183 10.27 -8.75 -1.04
CA MET A 183 10.25 -7.29 -0.84
C MET A 183 11.48 -6.62 -1.45
N GLY A 184 11.28 -5.43 -2.03
CA GLY A 184 12.35 -4.70 -2.72
C GLY A 184 12.78 -5.29 -4.06
N TRP A 185 12.04 -6.26 -4.60
CA TRP A 185 12.31 -6.89 -5.89
C TRP A 185 12.20 -5.88 -7.05
N LYS A 186 13.10 -6.02 -8.02
CA LYS A 186 13.15 -5.18 -9.24
C LYS A 186 13.14 -6.06 -10.48
N ALA A 187 12.60 -5.56 -11.58
CA ALA A 187 12.49 -6.32 -12.84
C ALA A 187 13.84 -6.86 -13.35
N GLY A 188 14.93 -6.14 -13.07
CA GLY A 188 16.29 -6.62 -13.38
C GLY A 188 16.74 -7.88 -12.62
N ASP A 189 16.05 -8.25 -11.55
CA ASP A 189 16.32 -9.47 -10.77
C ASP A 189 15.74 -10.72 -11.45
N ALA A 190 14.82 -10.53 -12.41
CA ALA A 190 14.29 -11.61 -13.25
C ALA A 190 15.32 -12.13 -14.29
N GLY A 191 16.49 -11.50 -14.39
CA GLY A 191 17.57 -11.93 -15.28
C GLY A 191 17.71 -11.08 -16.53
N ILE A 192 18.28 -11.70 -17.57
CA ILE A 192 18.58 -11.06 -18.86
C ILE A 192 17.45 -11.34 -19.84
N ASN A 193 16.96 -10.30 -20.49
CA ASN A 193 16.01 -10.40 -21.57
C ASN A 193 16.71 -11.02 -22.79
N PRO A 194 16.27 -12.18 -23.29
CA PRO A 194 16.92 -12.87 -24.41
C PRO A 194 16.87 -12.08 -25.72
N ASP A 195 15.88 -11.20 -25.90
CA ASP A 195 15.71 -10.42 -27.14
C ASP A 195 16.66 -9.23 -27.21
N THR A 196 17.06 -8.68 -26.06
CA THR A 196 17.89 -7.46 -26.00
C THR A 196 19.28 -7.69 -25.44
N GLY A 197 19.54 -8.84 -24.80
CA GLY A 197 20.80 -9.15 -24.11
C GLY A 197 21.07 -8.29 -22.86
N LYS A 198 20.06 -7.53 -22.38
CA LYS A 198 20.16 -6.66 -21.20
C LYS A 198 19.23 -7.13 -20.09
N LYS A 199 19.44 -6.63 -18.86
CA LYS A 199 18.48 -6.87 -17.77
C LYS A 199 17.09 -6.36 -18.16
N TYR A 200 16.06 -7.11 -17.75
CA TYR A 200 14.70 -6.69 -18.00
C TYR A 200 14.41 -5.31 -17.40
N THR A 201 13.74 -4.46 -18.16
CA THR A 201 13.01 -3.31 -17.64
C THR A 201 11.64 -3.78 -17.13
N GLN A 202 11.01 -2.98 -16.25
CA GLN A 202 9.68 -3.33 -15.72
C GLN A 202 8.63 -3.48 -16.83
N ILE A 203 8.65 -2.59 -17.82
CA ILE A 203 7.68 -2.61 -18.92
C ILE A 203 7.88 -3.83 -19.83
N GLU A 204 9.12 -4.17 -20.19
CA GLU A 204 9.40 -5.36 -21.01
C GLU A 204 8.92 -6.64 -20.32
N LEU A 205 9.31 -6.83 -19.06
CA LEU A 205 8.92 -7.98 -18.29
C LEU A 205 7.40 -8.01 -18.06
N GLY A 206 6.83 -6.90 -17.62
CA GLY A 206 5.40 -6.80 -17.35
C GLY A 206 4.54 -7.06 -18.59
N THR A 207 4.94 -6.54 -19.76
CA THR A 207 4.25 -6.82 -21.03
C THR A 207 4.27 -8.31 -21.38
N LYS A 208 5.38 -9.01 -21.12
CA LYS A 208 5.48 -10.47 -21.26
C LYS A 208 4.53 -11.16 -20.29
N LEU A 209 4.53 -10.75 -19.00
CA LEU A 209 3.72 -11.37 -17.95
C LEU A 209 2.22 -11.11 -18.13
N VAL A 210 1.81 -9.96 -18.68
CA VAL A 210 0.41 -9.70 -19.05
C VAL A 210 -0.13 -10.78 -19.98
N LYS A 211 0.65 -11.18 -20.98
CA LYS A 211 0.28 -12.24 -21.93
C LYS A 211 0.32 -13.61 -21.27
N GLU A 212 1.38 -13.92 -20.56
CA GLU A 212 1.62 -15.21 -19.91
C GLU A 212 0.55 -15.51 -18.85
N TYR A 213 0.23 -14.54 -18.00
CA TYR A 213 -0.74 -14.69 -16.91
C TYR A 213 -2.17 -14.43 -17.36
N LYS A 214 -2.37 -14.16 -18.67
CA LYS A 214 -3.69 -13.91 -19.26
C LYS A 214 -4.44 -12.83 -18.47
N ILE A 215 -3.78 -11.69 -18.29
CA ILE A 215 -4.41 -10.51 -17.69
C ILE A 215 -5.46 -9.99 -18.66
N GLY A 216 -6.65 -9.71 -18.16
CA GLY A 216 -7.75 -9.22 -18.98
C GLY A 216 -7.44 -7.91 -19.67
N HIS A 217 -8.15 -7.64 -20.77
CA HIS A 217 -8.05 -6.36 -21.48
C HIS A 217 -8.50 -5.20 -20.59
N GLU A 218 -7.91 -4.02 -20.76
CA GLU A 218 -8.20 -2.79 -19.99
C GLU A 218 -9.72 -2.55 -19.81
N ARG A 219 -10.52 -2.71 -20.87
CA ARG A 219 -11.96 -2.53 -20.81
C ARG A 219 -12.65 -3.39 -19.74
N TYR A 220 -12.21 -4.62 -19.56
CA TYR A 220 -12.76 -5.52 -18.52
C TYR A 220 -12.22 -5.19 -17.15
N LEU A 221 -10.94 -4.80 -17.05
CA LEU A 221 -10.31 -4.46 -15.77
C LEU A 221 -10.81 -3.13 -15.21
N THR A 222 -11.32 -2.23 -16.05
CA THR A 222 -11.83 -0.91 -15.67
C THR A 222 -13.35 -0.80 -15.69
N ASP A 223 -14.05 -1.91 -15.94
CA ASP A 223 -15.50 -1.97 -15.82
C ASP A 223 -15.93 -1.77 -14.35
N CYS A 224 -17.03 -1.07 -14.14
CA CYS A 224 -17.54 -0.77 -12.80
C CYS A 224 -17.77 -2.04 -11.98
N TYR A 225 -18.29 -3.09 -12.61
CA TYR A 225 -18.56 -4.39 -11.98
C TYR A 225 -17.32 -5.17 -11.58
N THR A 226 -16.12 -4.77 -12.03
CA THR A 226 -14.86 -5.40 -11.57
C THR A 226 -14.60 -5.10 -10.09
N CYS A 227 -15.04 -3.95 -9.62
CA CYS A 227 -14.81 -3.48 -8.26
C CYS A 227 -16.11 -3.28 -7.46
N HIS A 228 -17.25 -3.07 -8.13
CA HIS A 228 -18.53 -2.72 -7.51
C HIS A 228 -19.64 -3.68 -8.00
N HIS A 229 -20.07 -4.64 -7.19
CA HIS A 229 -21.14 -5.60 -7.52
C HIS A 229 -21.96 -6.00 -6.29
#